data_c70011e98017c551b194fbeca8b71d8f
#
_entry.id   c70011e98017c551b194fbeca8b71d8f
#
_cell.length_a   1.000
_cell.length_b   1.000
_cell.length_c   1.000
_cell.angle_alpha   90.00
_cell.angle_beta   90.00
_cell.angle_gamma   90.00
#
_symmetry.space_group_name_H-M   'P 1'
#
loop_
_entity.id
_entity.type
_entity.pdbx_description
1 polymer ?
#
loop_
_entity_poly.entity_id
_entity_poly.type
_entity_poly.pdbx_seq_one_letter_code
_entity_poly.pdbx_strand_id
1 'polypeptide(L)'
;MLGRSTIGLRSSASLHALMYAIVKVGGKQYRVETGDSLVVDRMHEDEGAKVALQPLLLADGDDTVFDGDDLEKVKVEATVTGHERGEKVRVLKFKPKGNYKRHQGHRSELTRLEIGEIKKLSRKPAKTKKTDRPRTATSAGRTAEEDPDGS
;
A
#
# COMPACT_ATOMS: atom_id res chain seq x y z
N MET A 1 11.85 -56.11 -28.44
CA MET A 1 10.62 -55.45 -27.88
C MET A 1 11.03 -54.04 -27.49
N LEU A 2 10.62 -53.07 -28.27
CA LEU A 2 10.97 -51.65 -28.14
C LEU A 2 9.91 -50.96 -27.26
N GLY A 3 10.27 -50.59 -26.03
CA GLY A 3 9.44 -49.76 -25.17
C GLY A 3 9.44 -48.30 -25.62
N ARG A 4 8.33 -47.85 -26.17
CA ARG A 4 8.11 -46.44 -26.54
C ARG A 4 7.85 -45.63 -25.26
N SER A 5 8.86 -44.83 -24.88
CA SER A 5 8.69 -43.80 -23.83
C SER A 5 7.81 -42.71 -24.38
N THR A 6 6.61 -42.60 -23.84
CA THR A 6 5.67 -41.50 -24.14
C THR A 6 6.13 -40.28 -23.36
N ILE A 7 6.80 -39.35 -24.04
CA ILE A 7 7.08 -38.02 -23.50
C ILE A 7 5.73 -37.30 -23.40
N GLY A 8 5.24 -37.17 -22.19
CA GLY A 8 4.06 -36.37 -21.90
C GLY A 8 4.30 -34.93 -22.31
N LEU A 9 3.56 -34.50 -23.34
CA LEU A 9 3.44 -33.06 -23.68
C LEU A 9 2.92 -32.35 -22.44
N ARG A 10 3.76 -31.51 -21.85
CA ARG A 10 3.31 -30.51 -20.91
C ARG A 10 2.34 -29.60 -21.66
N SER A 11 1.09 -29.65 -21.22
CA SER A 11 0.05 -28.75 -21.64
C SER A 11 0.60 -27.33 -21.67
N SER A 12 0.53 -26.70 -22.83
CA SER A 12 0.80 -25.29 -23.00
C SER A 12 -0.12 -24.54 -22.04
N ALA A 13 0.45 -24.02 -20.96
CA ALA A 13 -0.23 -23.05 -20.14
C ALA A 13 -0.75 -21.97 -21.10
N SER A 14 -2.06 -21.81 -21.13
CA SER A 14 -2.73 -20.73 -21.83
C SER A 14 -1.95 -19.45 -21.55
N LEU A 15 -1.51 -18.80 -22.62
CA LEU A 15 -1.14 -17.39 -22.60
C LEU A 15 -2.42 -16.61 -22.21
N HIS A 16 -2.79 -16.66 -20.97
CA HIS A 16 -3.70 -15.66 -20.42
C HIS A 16 -2.94 -14.36 -20.61
N ALA A 17 -3.51 -13.48 -21.41
CA ALA A 17 -3.06 -12.12 -21.52
C ALA A 17 -2.83 -11.63 -20.09
N LEU A 18 -1.54 -11.43 -19.74
CA LEU A 18 -1.16 -11.13 -18.36
C LEU A 18 -1.69 -9.73 -18.05
N MET A 19 -2.86 -9.68 -17.40
CA MET A 19 -3.41 -8.43 -16.89
C MET A 19 -2.57 -8.03 -15.70
N TYR A 20 -1.86 -6.91 -15.79
CA TYR A 20 -1.13 -6.33 -14.67
C TYR A 20 -1.46 -4.87 -14.50
N ALA A 21 -1.31 -4.38 -13.30
CA ALA A 21 -1.44 -2.96 -13.00
C ALA A 21 -0.15 -2.42 -12.38
N ILE A 22 0.13 -1.14 -12.61
CA ILE A 22 1.11 -0.41 -11.83
C ILE A 22 0.34 0.42 -10.82
N VAL A 23 0.62 0.19 -9.53
CA VAL A 23 -0.04 0.88 -8.42
C VAL A 23 0.95 1.72 -7.63
N LYS A 24 0.47 2.81 -7.07
CA LYS A 24 1.24 3.69 -6.18
C LYS A 24 0.84 3.45 -4.74
N VAL A 25 1.82 3.07 -3.90
CA VAL A 25 1.64 2.85 -2.48
C VAL A 25 2.80 3.47 -1.72
N GLY A 26 2.54 4.30 -0.71
CA GLY A 26 3.59 4.92 0.12
C GLY A 26 4.65 5.73 -0.65
N GLY A 27 4.28 6.31 -1.81
CA GLY A 27 5.21 7.04 -2.68
C GLY A 27 6.05 6.19 -3.61
N LYS A 28 5.97 4.88 -3.52
CA LYS A 28 6.64 3.90 -4.41
C LYS A 28 5.64 3.34 -5.41
N GLN A 29 6.15 2.83 -6.53
CA GLN A 29 5.36 2.21 -7.59
C GLN A 29 5.68 0.73 -7.67
N TYR A 30 4.66 -0.08 -7.84
CA TYR A 30 4.76 -1.54 -7.89
C TYR A 30 3.96 -2.07 -9.06
N ARG A 31 4.55 -3.01 -9.80
CA ARG A 31 3.83 -3.84 -10.74
C ARG A 31 3.17 -4.97 -9.98
N VAL A 32 1.89 -5.18 -10.20
CA VAL A 32 1.09 -6.18 -9.50
C VAL A 32 0.18 -6.93 -10.46
N GLU A 33 -0.01 -8.21 -10.18
CA GLU A 33 -0.96 -9.09 -10.86
C GLU A 33 -1.98 -9.59 -9.83
N THR A 34 -3.09 -10.15 -10.30
CA THR A 34 -4.10 -10.72 -9.41
C THR A 34 -3.52 -11.92 -8.65
N GLY A 35 -3.63 -11.91 -7.33
CA GLY A 35 -3.09 -12.96 -6.44
C GLY A 35 -1.65 -12.72 -5.97
N ASP A 36 -1.02 -11.61 -6.37
CA ASP A 36 0.33 -11.27 -5.90
C ASP A 36 0.35 -10.85 -4.45
N SER A 37 1.45 -11.18 -3.78
CA SER A 37 1.75 -10.69 -2.43
C SER A 37 2.81 -9.60 -2.49
N LEU A 38 2.49 -8.44 -1.97
CA LEU A 38 3.32 -7.24 -1.99
C LEU A 38 3.68 -6.78 -0.59
N VAL A 39 4.95 -6.43 -0.37
CA VAL A 39 5.40 -5.85 0.90
C VAL A 39 5.66 -4.36 0.69
N VAL A 40 4.96 -3.52 1.46
CA VAL A 40 5.00 -2.06 1.38
C VAL A 40 5.36 -1.43 2.73
N ASP A 41 5.65 -0.14 2.73
CA ASP A 41 5.83 0.61 3.96
C ASP A 41 4.54 0.57 4.80
N ARG A 42 4.65 0.64 6.13
CA ARG A 42 3.53 0.44 7.04
C ARG A 42 2.34 1.35 6.71
N MET A 43 1.19 0.72 6.57
CA MET A 43 -0.11 1.37 6.42
C MET A 43 -0.83 1.41 7.76
N HIS A 44 -1.79 2.33 7.92
CA HIS A 44 -2.56 2.48 9.15
C HIS A 44 -3.81 1.57 9.20
N GLU A 45 -4.03 0.82 8.13
CA GLU A 45 -5.17 -0.10 8.02
C GLU A 45 -4.93 -1.36 8.87
N ASP A 46 -5.99 -1.90 9.44
CA ASP A 46 -5.93 -3.11 10.25
C ASP A 46 -5.74 -4.38 9.40
N GLU A 47 -5.27 -5.45 10.02
CA GLU A 47 -5.14 -6.76 9.39
C GLU A 47 -6.52 -7.29 8.96
N GLY A 48 -6.61 -7.82 7.75
CA GLY A 48 -7.85 -8.26 7.11
C GLY A 48 -8.65 -7.14 6.43
N ALA A 49 -8.26 -5.88 6.56
CA ALA A 49 -8.94 -4.77 5.91
C ALA A 49 -8.70 -4.79 4.39
N LYS A 50 -9.72 -4.40 3.63
CA LYS A 50 -9.61 -4.20 2.19
C LYS A 50 -9.22 -2.75 1.89
N VAL A 51 -8.16 -2.60 1.12
CA VAL A 51 -7.60 -1.30 0.74
C VAL A 51 -7.71 -1.13 -0.77
N ALA A 52 -8.19 0.02 -1.21
CA ALA A 52 -8.16 0.40 -2.61
C ALA A 52 -6.83 1.07 -2.93
N LEU A 53 -6.08 0.49 -3.85
CA LEU A 53 -4.79 1.03 -4.29
C LEU A 53 -5.00 2.00 -5.45
N GLN A 54 -4.15 3.03 -5.54
CA GLN A 54 -4.18 3.99 -6.63
C GLN A 54 -3.49 3.39 -7.87
N PRO A 55 -4.22 3.10 -8.95
CA PRO A 55 -3.62 2.65 -10.20
C PRO A 55 -2.96 3.82 -10.92
N LEU A 56 -1.83 3.57 -11.56
CA LEU A 56 -1.14 4.48 -12.46
C LEU A 56 -1.17 3.99 -13.91
N LEU A 57 -1.28 2.70 -14.09
CA LEU A 57 -1.36 2.04 -15.39
C LEU A 57 -2.07 0.71 -15.24
N LEU A 58 -2.86 0.34 -16.24
CA LEU A 58 -3.42 -0.99 -16.41
C LEU A 58 -3.05 -1.50 -17.80
N ALA A 59 -2.43 -2.66 -17.86
CA ALA A 59 -2.20 -3.39 -19.10
C ALA A 59 -3.04 -4.66 -19.10
N ASP A 60 -3.81 -4.85 -20.16
CA ASP A 60 -4.66 -6.00 -20.41
C ASP A 60 -4.38 -6.55 -21.81
N GLY A 61 -3.42 -7.46 -21.88
CA GLY A 61 -2.90 -7.94 -23.16
C GLY A 61 -2.25 -6.82 -23.97
N ASP A 62 -2.83 -6.52 -25.12
CA ASP A 62 -2.35 -5.47 -26.03
C ASP A 62 -2.89 -4.06 -25.66
N ASP A 63 -3.95 -4.01 -24.84
CA ASP A 63 -4.55 -2.75 -24.40
C ASP A 63 -3.83 -2.19 -23.18
N THR A 64 -3.40 -0.92 -23.28
CA THR A 64 -2.77 -0.22 -22.16
C THR A 64 -3.55 1.05 -21.83
N VAL A 65 -3.98 1.17 -20.58
CA VAL A 65 -4.72 2.31 -20.05
C VAL A 65 -3.80 3.10 -19.13
N PHE A 66 -3.51 4.35 -19.50
CA PHE A 66 -2.67 5.25 -18.69
C PHE A 66 -3.27 6.65 -18.53
N ASP A 67 -4.35 6.96 -19.25
CA ASP A 67 -5.04 8.24 -19.15
C ASP A 67 -5.76 8.38 -17.81
N GLY A 68 -5.64 9.54 -17.19
CA GLY A 68 -6.19 9.79 -15.85
C GLY A 68 -7.70 9.56 -15.76
N ASP A 69 -8.45 9.91 -16.80
CA ASP A 69 -9.91 9.73 -16.86
C ASP A 69 -10.31 8.24 -16.96
N ASP A 70 -9.52 7.44 -17.65
CA ASP A 70 -9.77 6.01 -17.78
C ASP A 70 -9.22 5.22 -16.59
N LEU A 71 -8.13 5.69 -15.97
CA LEU A 71 -7.61 5.13 -14.73
C LEU A 71 -8.58 5.32 -13.54
N GLU A 72 -9.40 6.36 -13.53
CA GLU A 72 -10.46 6.50 -12.52
C GLU A 72 -11.51 5.37 -12.58
N LYS A 73 -11.59 4.67 -13.71
CA LYS A 73 -12.46 3.50 -13.91
C LYS A 73 -11.79 2.20 -13.47
N VAL A 74 -10.47 2.22 -13.21
CA VAL A 74 -9.73 1.05 -12.75
C VAL A 74 -9.74 1.00 -11.23
N LYS A 75 -10.15 -0.14 -10.68
CA LYS A 75 -10.14 -0.40 -9.24
C LYS A 75 -9.23 -1.58 -8.96
N VAL A 76 -8.22 -1.35 -8.14
CA VAL A 76 -7.32 -2.40 -7.63
C VAL A 76 -7.60 -2.56 -6.14
N GLU A 77 -8.09 -3.72 -5.74
CA GLU A 77 -8.34 -4.05 -4.34
C GLU A 77 -7.24 -4.95 -3.81
N ALA A 78 -6.74 -4.63 -2.64
CA ALA A 78 -5.80 -5.45 -1.89
C ALA A 78 -6.33 -5.70 -0.48
N THR A 79 -5.96 -6.83 0.09
CA THR A 79 -6.28 -7.17 1.48
C THR A 79 -4.98 -7.12 2.30
N VAL A 80 -5.03 -6.49 3.47
CA VAL A 80 -3.91 -6.48 4.42
C VAL A 80 -3.80 -7.86 5.05
N THR A 81 -2.73 -8.58 4.75
CA THR A 81 -2.47 -9.91 5.34
C THR A 81 -1.87 -9.80 6.74
N GLY A 82 -1.03 -8.79 6.96
CA GLY A 82 -0.42 -8.57 8.27
C GLY A 82 0.64 -7.47 8.25
N HIS A 83 1.09 -7.11 9.44
CA HIS A 83 2.15 -6.15 9.67
C HIS A 83 3.43 -6.84 10.11
N GLU A 84 4.53 -6.56 9.43
CA GLU A 84 5.82 -7.19 9.67
C GLU A 84 6.88 -6.15 10.01
N ARG A 85 7.91 -6.58 10.71
CA ARG A 85 9.11 -5.77 10.93
C ARG A 85 10.24 -6.33 10.09
N GLY A 86 10.83 -5.47 9.28
CA GLY A 86 11.95 -5.81 8.42
C GLY A 86 13.20 -6.25 9.19
N GLU A 87 14.24 -6.59 8.46
CA GLU A 87 15.53 -6.97 9.03
C GLU A 87 16.14 -5.84 9.85
N LYS A 88 16.89 -6.21 10.89
CA LYS A 88 17.55 -5.24 11.76
C LYS A 88 18.84 -4.73 11.11
N VAL A 89 18.82 -3.46 10.73
CA VAL A 89 20.02 -2.74 10.27
C VAL A 89 20.78 -2.19 11.49
N ARG A 90 22.02 -2.60 11.64
CA ARG A 90 22.91 -2.09 12.69
C ARG A 90 23.70 -0.91 12.14
N VAL A 91 23.52 0.25 12.75
CA VAL A 91 24.23 1.48 12.38
C VAL A 91 25.29 1.78 13.43
N LEU A 92 26.54 1.81 13.01
CA LEU A 92 27.68 2.18 13.85
C LEU A 92 28.25 3.50 13.36
N LYS A 93 28.30 4.49 14.25
CA LYS A 93 28.95 5.77 14.01
C LYS A 93 30.08 5.92 15.01
N PHE A 94 31.32 6.19 14.53
CA PHE A 94 32.46 6.42 15.40
C PHE A 94 33.41 7.46 14.79
N LYS A 95 34.18 8.12 15.64
CA LYS A 95 35.31 9.02 15.27
C LYS A 95 36.56 8.53 15.94
N PRO A 96 37.63 8.14 15.18
CA PRO A 96 38.82 7.52 15.75
C PRO A 96 39.56 8.37 16.84
N LYS A 97 39.59 9.71 16.66
CA LYS A 97 40.29 10.64 17.55
C LYS A 97 39.39 11.30 18.60
N GLY A 98 38.06 11.07 18.58
CA GLY A 98 37.12 11.85 19.37
C GLY A 98 36.37 11.06 20.45
N ASN A 99 36.75 9.83 20.75
CA ASN A 99 36.02 8.94 21.68
C ASN A 99 34.52 8.86 21.42
N TYR A 100 34.08 9.17 20.19
CA TYR A 100 32.70 9.17 19.81
C TYR A 100 32.32 7.81 19.17
N LYS A 101 31.49 7.05 19.86
CA LYS A 101 30.96 5.78 19.36
C LYS A 101 29.49 5.69 19.67
N ARG A 102 28.64 5.50 18.64
CA ARG A 102 27.22 5.26 18.79
C ARG A 102 26.80 4.03 18.02
N HIS A 103 26.08 3.16 18.70
CA HIS A 103 25.42 2.00 18.12
C HIS A 103 23.91 2.26 18.07
N GLN A 104 23.32 2.11 16.91
CA GLN A 104 21.88 2.20 16.72
C GLN A 104 21.40 0.98 15.94
N GLY A 105 20.16 0.58 16.16
CA GLY A 105 19.49 -0.44 15.36
C GLY A 105 18.22 0.14 14.78
N HIS A 106 17.96 -0.14 13.52
CA HIS A 106 16.73 0.23 12.83
C HIS A 106 16.04 -1.01 12.27
N ARG A 107 14.71 -1.05 12.34
CA ARG A 107 13.86 -1.99 11.60
C ARG A 107 12.77 -1.19 10.91
N SER A 108 12.61 -1.40 9.62
CA SER A 108 11.48 -0.84 8.88
C SER A 108 10.19 -1.54 9.33
N GLU A 109 9.14 -0.77 9.53
CA GLU A 109 7.82 -1.31 9.72
C GLU A 109 7.16 -1.46 8.35
N LEU A 110 6.65 -2.63 8.08
CA LEU A 110 6.14 -3.04 6.78
C LEU A 110 4.72 -3.61 6.92
N THR A 111 3.98 -3.57 5.82
CA THR A 111 2.67 -4.21 5.69
C THR A 111 2.70 -5.14 4.50
N ARG A 112 2.21 -6.36 4.67
CA ARG A 112 2.01 -7.33 3.60
C ARG A 112 0.61 -7.20 3.08
N LEU A 113 0.50 -6.99 1.77
CA LEU A 113 -0.75 -6.88 1.02
C LEU A 113 -0.87 -8.08 0.09
N GLU A 114 -2.06 -8.63 -0.03
CA GLU A 114 -2.43 -9.59 -1.06
C GLU A 114 -3.34 -8.90 -2.06
N ILE A 115 -2.94 -8.92 -3.34
CA ILE A 115 -3.70 -8.30 -4.42
C ILE A 115 -4.88 -9.20 -4.75
N GLY A 116 -6.08 -8.72 -4.52
CA GLY A 116 -7.31 -9.44 -4.83
C GLY A 116 -7.67 -9.30 -6.30
N GLU A 117 -8.55 -8.36 -6.60
CA GLU A 117 -9.07 -8.19 -7.96
C GLU A 117 -8.63 -6.86 -8.58
N ILE A 118 -8.29 -6.94 -9.86
CA ILE A 118 -8.06 -5.79 -10.73
C ILE A 118 -9.28 -5.67 -11.63
N LYS A 119 -10.08 -4.61 -11.48
CA LYS A 119 -11.33 -4.41 -12.22
C LYS A 119 -11.30 -3.12 -13.03
N LYS A 120 -11.71 -3.23 -14.31
CA LYS A 120 -12.03 -2.07 -15.13
C LYS A 120 -13.55 -1.83 -15.05
N LEU A 121 -13.96 -0.74 -14.44
CA LEU A 121 -15.35 -0.36 -14.30
C LEU A 121 -15.81 0.39 -15.56
N SER A 122 -17.01 0.11 -16.02
CA SER A 122 -17.60 0.81 -17.18
C SER A 122 -18.01 2.25 -16.85
N ARG A 123 -18.13 2.62 -15.57
CA ARG A 123 -18.51 3.95 -15.07
C ARG A 123 -17.55 4.40 -13.98
N LYS A 124 -17.22 5.71 -13.96
CA LYS A 124 -16.40 6.30 -12.89
C LYS A 124 -17.03 6.03 -11.51
N PRO A 125 -16.27 5.53 -10.53
CA PRO A 125 -16.77 5.41 -9.17
C PRO A 125 -17.15 6.80 -8.65
N ALA A 126 -18.30 6.89 -7.98
CA ALA A 126 -18.70 8.13 -7.33
C ALA A 126 -17.66 8.49 -6.27
N LYS A 127 -17.05 9.68 -6.37
CA LYS A 127 -16.15 10.19 -5.33
C LYS A 127 -16.94 10.26 -4.03
N THR A 128 -16.68 9.36 -3.10
CA THR A 128 -17.16 9.49 -1.73
C THR A 128 -16.60 10.81 -1.18
N LYS A 129 -17.47 11.79 -0.99
CA LYS A 129 -17.12 13.04 -0.30
C LYS A 129 -16.53 12.62 1.04
N LYS A 130 -15.25 12.92 1.23
CA LYS A 130 -14.60 12.86 2.54
C LYS A 130 -15.50 13.68 3.47
N THR A 131 -16.18 13.02 4.38
CA THR A 131 -17.03 13.70 5.36
C THR A 131 -16.09 14.53 6.21
N ASP A 132 -16.15 15.83 5.98
CA ASP A 132 -15.48 16.82 6.80
C ASP A 132 -16.03 16.63 8.22
N ARG A 133 -15.20 16.11 9.12
CA ARG A 133 -15.56 16.04 10.54
C ARG A 133 -15.68 17.49 11.01
N PRO A 134 -16.83 17.91 11.52
CA PRO A 134 -16.93 19.24 12.09
C PRO A 134 -15.91 19.33 13.23
N ARG A 135 -15.00 20.29 13.12
CA ARG A 135 -14.16 20.70 14.23
C ARG A 135 -15.10 21.20 15.32
N THR A 136 -15.30 20.40 16.36
CA THR A 136 -15.92 20.88 17.60
C THR A 136 -15.00 21.96 18.15
N ALA A 137 -15.43 23.21 17.96
CA ALA A 137 -14.85 24.35 18.65
C ALA A 137 -15.19 24.19 20.13
N THR A 138 -14.24 23.73 20.91
CA THR A 138 -14.30 23.86 22.36
C THR A 138 -14.03 25.32 22.69
N SER A 139 -15.11 26.10 22.83
CA SER A 139 -15.06 27.41 23.47
C SER A 139 -14.90 27.17 24.98
N ALA A 140 -13.67 27.17 25.45
CA ALA A 140 -13.40 27.30 26.88
C ALA A 140 -13.79 28.72 27.31
N GLY A 141 -14.93 28.83 27.93
CA GLY A 141 -15.31 30.02 28.66
C GLY A 141 -14.33 30.27 29.79
N ARG A 142 -13.58 31.36 29.67
CA ARG A 142 -12.74 31.88 30.72
C ARG A 142 -13.62 32.83 31.55
N THR A 143 -14.18 32.33 32.63
CA THR A 143 -14.74 33.17 33.71
C THR A 143 -13.59 33.83 34.44
N ALA A 144 -13.47 35.11 34.26
CA ALA A 144 -12.66 35.96 35.14
C ALA A 144 -13.37 36.04 36.48
N GLU A 145 -12.77 35.50 37.51
CA GLU A 145 -13.16 35.75 38.90
C GLU A 145 -12.37 36.96 39.37
N GLU A 146 -13.12 38.01 39.65
CA GLU A 146 -12.70 39.30 40.16
C GLU A 146 -12.52 39.16 41.65
N ASP A 147 -11.31 39.32 42.15
CA ASP A 147 -11.03 39.47 43.58
C ASP A 147 -11.26 40.91 43.98
N PRO A 148 -12.13 41.21 44.97
CA PRO A 148 -12.17 42.51 45.59
C PRO A 148 -11.24 42.49 46.81
N ASP A 149 -10.12 43.16 46.69
CA ASP A 149 -9.31 43.54 47.83
C ASP A 149 -9.95 44.68 48.60
N GLY A 150 -9.95 44.55 49.90
CA GLY A 150 -10.31 45.55 50.87
C GLY A 150 -9.24 45.71 51.93
N SER A 151 -8.56 46.87 51.97
CA SER A 151 -7.89 47.51 53.13
C SER A 151 -6.56 46.89 53.58
#